data_6677c10a54a73cbc79e21b1df6783d05
#
_entry.id   6677c10a54a73cbc79e21b1df6783d05
#
_cell.length_a   1.000
_cell.length_b   1.000
_cell.length_c   1.000
_cell.angle_alpha   90.00
_cell.angle_beta   90.00
_cell.angle_gamma   90.00
#
_symmetry.space_group_name_H-M   'P 1'
#
loop_
_entity.id
_entity.type
_entity.pdbx_description
1 polymer ?
#
loop_
_entity_poly.entity_id
_entity_poly.type
_entity_poly.pdbx_seq_one_letter_code
_entity_poly.pdbx_strand_id
1 'polypeptide(L)'
;MKKKTLLTIAASVVAVVFISAFTYVPGEVEVGKTVPAFSLKGIDGKSYSISDFKGKVVVLEWTNPNCPYVQRVYKSGVMTTVQKKYADKVVWLTVNSTHPQHQDFETSEELAKAYKEWNATFKTMLLDPDGNVGRMFDAKTTPHMYIIDKEGKLVYAGAIDDDPRGNKTEKTNYVDAALSSVLEGKSVSNTTNRSYGCTIKYAP
;
A
#
# COMPACT_ATOMS: atom_id res chain seq x y z
N MET A 1 53.45 18.65 54.39
CA MET A 1 52.08 18.77 53.84
C MET A 1 52.12 18.31 52.39
N LYS A 2 51.60 17.10 52.10
CA LYS A 2 51.57 16.52 50.71
C LYS A 2 50.22 16.79 50.13
N LYS A 3 50.14 17.61 49.08
CA LYS A 3 48.92 17.87 48.31
C LYS A 3 48.60 16.61 47.38
N LYS A 4 47.48 15.98 47.59
CA LYS A 4 46.93 14.93 46.67
C LYS A 4 46.13 15.62 45.58
N THR A 5 46.60 15.49 44.34
CA THR A 5 45.89 15.94 43.16
C THR A 5 44.90 14.83 42.74
N LEU A 6 43.61 15.11 42.79
CA LEU A 6 42.59 14.22 42.26
C LEU A 6 42.50 14.43 40.75
N LEU A 7 42.73 13.36 39.99
CA LEU A 7 42.56 13.33 38.56
C LEU A 7 41.12 12.85 38.26
N THR A 8 40.29 13.75 37.76
CA THR A 8 38.90 13.41 37.34
C THR A 8 38.94 12.92 35.88
N ILE A 9 38.66 11.64 35.69
CA ILE A 9 38.51 11.04 34.33
C ILE A 9 37.07 11.26 33.91
N ALA A 10 36.86 12.14 32.94
CA ALA A 10 35.57 12.30 32.28
C ALA A 10 35.37 11.17 31.23
N ALA A 11 34.49 10.25 31.51
CA ALA A 11 34.09 9.20 30.55
C ALA A 11 33.07 9.77 29.53
N SER A 12 33.54 10.02 28.32
CA SER A 12 32.66 10.39 27.20
C SER A 12 31.92 9.17 26.70
N VAL A 13 30.61 9.10 26.92
CA VAL A 13 29.73 8.09 26.34
C VAL A 13 29.44 8.50 24.89
N VAL A 14 30.07 7.80 23.93
CA VAL A 14 29.74 7.92 22.50
C VAL A 14 28.49 7.07 22.25
N ALA A 15 27.36 7.73 22.07
CA ALA A 15 26.13 7.05 21.63
C ALA A 15 26.29 6.68 20.14
N VAL A 16 26.51 5.40 19.85
CA VAL A 16 26.49 4.87 18.49
C VAL A 16 25.04 4.73 18.07
N VAL A 17 24.57 5.66 17.23
CA VAL A 17 23.27 5.55 16.57
C VAL A 17 23.41 4.54 15.45
N PHE A 18 22.86 3.33 15.66
CA PHE A 18 22.70 2.35 14.57
C PHE A 18 21.59 2.83 13.62
N ILE A 19 21.99 3.43 12.50
CA ILE A 19 21.10 3.66 11.36
C ILE A 19 21.01 2.31 10.66
N SER A 20 19.92 1.57 10.89
CA SER A 20 19.61 0.38 10.12
C SER A 20 19.34 0.81 8.67
N ALA A 21 20.30 0.62 7.78
CA ALA A 21 20.06 0.73 6.36
C ALA A 21 19.10 -0.40 5.96
N PHE A 22 17.87 -0.05 5.62
CA PHE A 22 16.92 -0.99 5.05
C PHE A 22 17.42 -1.39 3.65
N THR A 23 17.95 -2.60 3.52
CA THR A 23 18.25 -3.17 2.20
C THR A 23 16.96 -3.72 1.62
N TYR A 24 16.50 -3.09 0.53
CA TYR A 24 15.38 -3.59 -0.27
C TYR A 24 15.74 -4.94 -0.92
N VAL A 25 14.90 -5.96 -0.71
CA VAL A 25 14.97 -7.25 -1.40
C VAL A 25 13.70 -7.40 -2.24
N PRO A 26 13.79 -7.45 -3.59
CA PRO A 26 12.61 -7.64 -4.44
C PRO A 26 11.92 -8.96 -4.15
N GLY A 27 10.57 -8.94 -4.08
CA GLY A 27 9.77 -10.14 -3.91
C GLY A 27 9.70 -10.69 -2.47
N GLU A 28 9.95 -9.86 -1.46
CA GLU A 28 9.93 -10.28 -0.05
C GLU A 28 8.51 -10.50 0.52
N VAL A 29 7.48 -9.93 -0.12
CA VAL A 29 6.10 -10.03 0.34
C VAL A 29 5.38 -11.21 -0.31
N GLU A 30 5.01 -12.19 0.50
CA GLU A 30 4.30 -13.40 0.06
C GLU A 30 2.98 -13.57 0.82
N VAL A 31 1.97 -14.14 0.16
CA VAL A 31 0.71 -14.48 0.83
C VAL A 31 0.96 -15.48 1.96
N GLY A 32 0.35 -15.23 3.11
CA GLY A 32 0.53 -16.00 4.34
C GLY A 32 1.72 -15.56 5.20
N LYS A 33 2.57 -14.64 4.72
CA LYS A 33 3.70 -14.09 5.47
C LYS A 33 3.40 -12.71 6.03
N THR A 34 4.10 -12.36 7.11
CA THR A 34 4.06 -11.00 7.67
C THR A 34 4.70 -10.03 6.68
N VAL A 35 4.00 -8.92 6.42
CA VAL A 35 4.50 -7.86 5.56
C VAL A 35 5.65 -7.14 6.25
N PRO A 36 6.82 -6.97 5.59
CA PRO A 36 7.94 -6.20 6.13
C PRO A 36 7.55 -4.75 6.41
N ALA A 37 8.25 -4.13 7.34
CA ALA A 37 8.04 -2.72 7.66
C ALA A 37 8.42 -1.83 6.47
N PHE A 38 7.56 -0.88 6.14
CA PHE A 38 7.84 0.19 5.19
C PHE A 38 7.15 1.48 5.64
N SER A 39 7.61 2.61 5.11
CA SER A 39 7.01 3.91 5.34
C SER A 39 7.03 4.73 4.05
N LEU A 40 5.93 5.40 3.73
CA LEU A 40 5.79 6.28 2.58
C LEU A 40 5.14 7.60 2.98
N LYS A 41 5.37 8.64 2.19
CA LYS A 41 4.65 9.91 2.33
C LYS A 41 3.28 9.80 1.68
N GLY A 42 2.26 10.32 2.36
CA GLY A 42 0.94 10.54 1.78
C GLY A 42 0.87 11.83 0.97
N ILE A 43 -0.12 11.93 0.08
CA ILE A 43 -0.42 13.19 -0.65
C ILE A 43 -0.77 14.36 0.29
N ASP A 44 -1.10 14.08 1.55
CA ASP A 44 -1.33 15.07 2.62
C ASP A 44 -0.02 15.53 3.30
N GLY A 45 1.13 15.09 2.79
CA GLY A 45 2.47 15.42 3.29
C GLY A 45 2.91 14.67 4.55
N LYS A 46 2.04 13.86 5.16
CA LYS A 46 2.38 13.07 6.36
C LYS A 46 3.09 11.79 5.98
N SER A 47 3.92 11.27 6.88
CA SER A 47 4.50 9.92 6.75
C SER A 47 3.57 8.89 7.36
N TYR A 48 3.44 7.75 6.68
CA TYR A 48 2.65 6.61 7.11
C TYR A 48 3.51 5.35 7.07
N SER A 49 3.59 4.67 8.21
CA SER A 49 4.20 3.34 8.30
C SER A 49 3.12 2.28 8.31
N ILE A 50 3.38 1.11 7.72
CA ILE A 50 2.44 -0.02 7.84
C ILE A 50 2.19 -0.42 9.29
N SER A 51 3.16 -0.20 10.17
CA SER A 51 3.05 -0.45 11.62
C SER A 51 2.03 0.44 12.33
N ASP A 52 1.70 1.62 11.78
CA ASP A 52 0.69 2.54 12.35
C ASP A 52 -0.72 1.93 12.31
N PHE A 53 -0.89 0.88 11.51
CA PHE A 53 -2.17 0.21 11.30
C PHE A 53 -2.22 -1.18 11.95
N LYS A 54 -1.28 -1.50 12.85
CA LYS A 54 -1.28 -2.77 13.59
C LYS A 54 -2.63 -2.99 14.28
N GLY A 55 -3.16 -4.21 14.20
CA GLY A 55 -4.47 -4.57 14.74
C GLY A 55 -5.65 -4.18 13.86
N LYS A 56 -5.40 -3.60 12.67
CA LYS A 56 -6.43 -3.27 11.68
C LYS A 56 -6.23 -4.08 10.40
N VAL A 57 -7.33 -4.36 9.71
CA VAL A 57 -7.25 -4.87 8.34
C VAL A 57 -6.88 -3.71 7.43
N VAL A 58 -5.86 -3.91 6.58
CA VAL A 58 -5.38 -2.88 5.65
C VAL A 58 -5.55 -3.37 4.22
N VAL A 59 -6.09 -2.50 3.38
CA VAL A 59 -6.10 -2.69 1.92
C VAL A 59 -5.05 -1.75 1.32
N LEU A 60 -4.15 -2.30 0.51
CA LEU A 60 -3.28 -1.52 -0.37
C LEU A 60 -3.77 -1.68 -1.81
N GLU A 61 -3.97 -0.57 -2.48
CA GLU A 61 -4.40 -0.51 -3.89
C GLU A 61 -3.33 0.21 -4.70
N TRP A 62 -2.55 -0.51 -5.52
CA TRP A 62 -1.71 0.16 -6.51
C TRP A 62 -2.57 0.75 -7.61
N THR A 63 -2.39 2.03 -7.86
CA THR A 63 -3.30 2.80 -8.72
C THR A 63 -2.60 3.92 -9.48
N ASN A 64 -3.16 4.31 -10.63
CA ASN A 64 -2.75 5.47 -11.42
C ASN A 64 -3.98 6.02 -12.15
N PRO A 65 -4.32 7.32 -12.04
CA PRO A 65 -5.52 7.89 -12.64
C PRO A 65 -5.49 7.89 -14.16
N ASN A 66 -4.30 7.82 -14.78
CA ASN A 66 -4.13 7.76 -16.22
C ASN A 66 -4.31 6.33 -16.80
N CYS A 67 -4.53 5.33 -15.94
CA CYS A 67 -4.80 3.95 -16.37
C CYS A 67 -6.29 3.75 -16.72
N PRO A 68 -6.65 3.35 -17.96
CA PRO A 68 -8.04 3.12 -18.35
C PRO A 68 -8.76 2.07 -17.49
N TYR A 69 -8.03 1.06 -17.00
CA TYR A 69 -8.60 0.03 -16.11
C TYR A 69 -8.96 0.62 -14.74
N VAL A 70 -8.11 1.50 -14.19
CA VAL A 70 -8.41 2.23 -12.95
C VAL A 70 -9.62 3.13 -13.16
N GLN A 71 -9.61 3.93 -14.24
CA GLN A 71 -10.77 4.78 -14.57
C GLN A 71 -12.07 3.97 -14.67
N ARG A 72 -12.02 2.80 -15.30
CA ARG A 72 -13.19 1.93 -15.43
C ARG A 72 -13.71 1.49 -14.06
N VAL A 73 -12.89 0.93 -13.18
CA VAL A 73 -13.36 0.39 -11.90
C VAL A 73 -13.88 1.49 -10.96
N TYR A 74 -13.36 2.71 -11.07
CA TYR A 74 -13.87 3.85 -10.32
C TYR A 74 -15.15 4.41 -10.92
N LYS A 75 -15.18 4.71 -12.21
CA LYS A 75 -16.34 5.30 -12.91
C LYS A 75 -17.53 4.35 -12.97
N SER A 76 -17.32 3.02 -13.02
CA SER A 76 -18.39 2.03 -12.95
C SER A 76 -18.89 1.77 -11.53
N GLY A 77 -18.28 2.36 -10.51
CA GLY A 77 -18.66 2.16 -9.12
C GLY A 77 -18.13 0.88 -8.46
N VAL A 78 -17.45 0.01 -9.19
CA VAL A 78 -16.90 -1.26 -8.64
C VAL A 78 -16.01 -1.01 -7.45
N MET A 79 -15.01 -0.10 -7.59
CA MET A 79 -14.07 0.23 -6.54
C MET A 79 -14.74 0.99 -5.40
N THR A 80 -15.47 2.05 -5.71
CA THR A 80 -16.07 2.94 -4.71
C THR A 80 -17.15 2.25 -3.87
N THR A 81 -17.87 1.28 -4.43
CA THR A 81 -18.85 0.46 -3.67
C THR A 81 -18.17 -0.35 -2.57
N VAL A 82 -17.06 -1.03 -2.89
CA VAL A 82 -16.31 -1.82 -1.90
C VAL A 82 -15.64 -0.90 -0.88
N GLN A 83 -15.03 0.19 -1.31
CA GLN A 83 -14.44 1.18 -0.41
C GLN A 83 -15.47 1.69 0.61
N LYS A 84 -16.65 2.09 0.16
CA LYS A 84 -17.73 2.58 1.03
C LYS A 84 -18.28 1.50 1.97
N LYS A 85 -18.46 0.28 1.47
CA LYS A 85 -18.95 -0.87 2.27
C LYS A 85 -18.07 -1.16 3.49
N TYR A 86 -16.78 -0.92 3.37
CA TYR A 86 -15.80 -1.26 4.40
C TYR A 86 -15.13 -0.04 5.05
N ALA A 87 -15.56 1.19 4.77
CA ALA A 87 -14.92 2.43 5.21
C ALA A 87 -14.62 2.49 6.72
N ASP A 88 -15.55 2.00 7.56
CA ASP A 88 -15.41 2.01 9.02
C ASP A 88 -14.74 0.76 9.59
N LYS A 89 -14.43 -0.24 8.75
CA LYS A 89 -13.96 -1.55 9.17
C LYS A 89 -12.51 -1.82 8.80
N VAL A 90 -12.01 -1.18 7.74
CA VAL A 90 -10.65 -1.38 7.22
C VAL A 90 -9.95 -0.04 6.99
N VAL A 91 -8.64 -0.07 6.96
CA VAL A 91 -7.83 1.05 6.49
C VAL A 91 -7.56 0.84 5.01
N TRP A 92 -8.14 1.66 4.16
CA TRP A 92 -7.87 1.63 2.72
C TRP A 92 -6.82 2.68 2.39
N LEU A 93 -5.69 2.25 1.83
CA LEU A 93 -4.60 3.08 1.35
C LEU A 93 -4.41 2.81 -0.14
N THR A 94 -4.32 3.87 -0.93
CA THR A 94 -3.89 3.75 -2.32
C THR A 94 -2.39 4.00 -2.40
N VAL A 95 -1.70 3.40 -3.38
CA VAL A 95 -0.27 3.57 -3.61
C VAL A 95 -0.03 3.97 -5.07
N ASN A 96 0.71 5.04 -5.28
CA ASN A 96 1.15 5.47 -6.60
C ASN A 96 2.67 5.34 -6.70
N SER A 97 3.15 4.43 -7.57
CA SER A 97 4.57 4.19 -7.84
C SER A 97 4.97 4.70 -9.24
N THR A 98 4.30 5.74 -9.73
CA THR A 98 4.68 6.35 -11.01
C THR A 98 5.94 7.18 -10.84
N HIS A 99 6.98 6.86 -11.62
CA HIS A 99 8.24 7.59 -11.60
C HIS A 99 8.05 9.05 -12.04
N PRO A 100 8.69 10.04 -11.38
CA PRO A 100 8.46 11.47 -11.65
C PRO A 100 8.78 11.92 -13.09
N GLN A 101 9.63 11.19 -13.82
CA GLN A 101 9.94 11.50 -15.22
C GLN A 101 9.01 10.80 -16.23
N HIS A 102 8.06 9.98 -15.77
CA HIS A 102 7.09 9.35 -16.66
C HIS A 102 5.98 10.34 -17.03
N GLN A 103 5.48 10.28 -18.27
CA GLN A 103 4.40 11.15 -18.76
C GLN A 103 3.08 11.02 -17.98
N ASP A 104 2.85 9.90 -17.32
CA ASP A 104 1.67 9.63 -16.48
C ASP A 104 1.88 10.07 -15.01
N PHE A 105 2.97 10.79 -14.73
CA PHE A 105 3.20 11.34 -13.40
C PHE A 105 2.21 12.48 -13.13
N GLU A 106 1.66 12.46 -11.93
CA GLU A 106 0.74 13.49 -11.44
C GLU A 106 1.22 14.00 -10.08
N THR A 107 1.04 15.29 -9.84
CA THR A 107 1.29 15.91 -8.54
C THR A 107 0.29 15.43 -7.48
N SER A 108 0.58 15.66 -6.21
CA SER A 108 -0.35 15.34 -5.11
C SER A 108 -1.72 15.99 -5.28
N GLU A 109 -1.75 17.22 -5.78
CA GLU A 109 -2.97 17.98 -6.02
C GLU A 109 -3.80 17.39 -7.16
N GLU A 110 -3.14 17.01 -8.26
CA GLU A 110 -3.79 16.37 -9.42
C GLU A 110 -4.35 14.99 -9.04
N LEU A 111 -3.56 14.18 -8.30
CA LEU A 111 -4.00 12.91 -7.76
C LEU A 111 -5.23 13.09 -6.85
N ALA A 112 -5.17 14.01 -5.88
CA ALA A 112 -6.28 14.27 -4.98
C ALA A 112 -7.55 14.70 -5.72
N LYS A 113 -7.40 15.56 -6.74
CA LYS A 113 -8.51 16.03 -7.58
C LYS A 113 -9.16 14.88 -8.34
N ALA A 114 -8.37 14.05 -9.04
CA ALA A 114 -8.89 12.95 -9.86
C ALA A 114 -9.72 11.97 -9.03
N TYR A 115 -9.21 11.53 -7.87
CA TYR A 115 -9.92 10.57 -7.02
C TYR A 115 -11.11 11.17 -6.27
N LYS A 116 -11.07 12.47 -5.96
CA LYS A 116 -12.23 13.21 -5.43
C LYS A 116 -13.38 13.25 -6.45
N GLU A 117 -13.08 13.52 -7.72
CA GLU A 117 -14.07 13.53 -8.79
C GLU A 117 -14.75 12.15 -8.97
N TRP A 118 -14.04 11.07 -8.68
CA TRP A 118 -14.57 9.70 -8.72
C TRP A 118 -15.28 9.28 -7.43
N ASN A 119 -15.40 10.16 -6.44
CA ASN A 119 -15.98 9.85 -5.13
C ASN A 119 -15.28 8.68 -4.43
N ALA A 120 -13.97 8.57 -4.61
CA ALA A 120 -13.15 7.55 -3.97
C ALA A 120 -13.14 7.74 -2.45
N THR A 121 -13.16 6.64 -1.70
CA THR A 121 -13.18 6.63 -0.25
C THR A 121 -12.01 5.82 0.27
N PHE A 122 -10.88 6.49 0.53
CA PHE A 122 -9.68 5.89 1.13
C PHE A 122 -9.08 6.87 2.15
N LYS A 123 -8.24 6.36 3.04
CA LYS A 123 -7.61 7.18 4.09
C LYS A 123 -6.64 8.22 3.52
N THR A 124 -5.73 7.79 2.66
CA THR A 124 -4.78 8.62 1.92
C THR A 124 -4.19 7.84 0.76
N MET A 125 -3.57 8.55 -0.19
CA MET A 125 -2.71 7.96 -1.20
C MET A 125 -1.26 8.10 -0.76
N LEU A 126 -0.53 7.00 -0.82
CA LEU A 126 0.90 6.90 -0.53
C LEU A 126 1.70 7.07 -1.83
N LEU A 127 2.78 7.83 -1.77
CA LEU A 127 3.67 8.11 -2.88
C LEU A 127 4.92 7.24 -2.76
N ASP A 128 5.18 6.44 -3.79
CA ASP A 128 6.32 5.53 -3.91
C ASP A 128 7.08 5.82 -5.22
N PRO A 129 7.64 7.04 -5.39
CA PRO A 129 8.22 7.49 -6.66
C PRO A 129 9.43 6.68 -7.09
N ASP A 130 10.16 6.09 -6.15
CA ASP A 130 11.30 5.21 -6.42
C ASP A 130 10.86 3.77 -6.74
N GLY A 131 9.59 3.43 -6.50
CA GLY A 131 9.02 2.12 -6.75
C GLY A 131 9.52 1.01 -5.81
N ASN A 132 10.17 1.37 -4.69
CA ASN A 132 10.77 0.39 -3.79
C ASN A 132 9.72 -0.47 -3.11
N VAL A 133 8.65 0.14 -2.61
CA VAL A 133 7.57 -0.60 -1.95
C VAL A 133 6.76 -1.40 -2.99
N GLY A 134 6.54 -0.83 -4.17
CA GLY A 134 5.87 -1.55 -5.25
C GLY A 134 6.62 -2.81 -5.69
N ARG A 135 7.95 -2.73 -5.81
CA ARG A 135 8.80 -3.89 -6.12
C ARG A 135 8.82 -4.91 -4.97
N MET A 136 8.83 -4.46 -3.72
CA MET A 136 8.77 -5.33 -2.54
C MET A 136 7.47 -6.17 -2.53
N PHE A 137 6.35 -5.61 -2.98
CA PHE A 137 5.07 -6.31 -3.13
C PHE A 137 4.93 -7.07 -4.45
N ASP A 138 5.92 -7.05 -5.35
CA ASP A 138 5.81 -7.56 -6.72
C ASP A 138 4.57 -6.98 -7.45
N ALA A 139 4.26 -5.70 -7.18
CA ALA A 139 3.13 -5.03 -7.79
C ALA A 139 3.40 -4.79 -9.29
N LYS A 140 2.52 -5.28 -10.16
CA LYS A 140 2.75 -5.31 -11.62
C LYS A 140 1.84 -4.40 -12.40
N THR A 141 0.61 -4.21 -11.90
CA THR A 141 -0.45 -3.54 -12.66
C THR A 141 -1.15 -2.46 -11.82
N THR A 142 -1.90 -1.61 -12.48
CA THR A 142 -2.89 -0.73 -11.87
C THR A 142 -4.27 -1.02 -12.50
N PRO A 143 -5.30 -1.41 -11.68
CA PRO A 143 -5.22 -1.67 -10.25
C PRO A 143 -4.50 -2.98 -9.90
N HIS A 144 -3.90 -3.07 -8.70
CA HIS A 144 -3.42 -4.29 -8.06
C HIS A 144 -3.73 -4.21 -6.57
N MET A 145 -4.42 -5.21 -6.04
CA MET A 145 -5.00 -5.19 -4.71
C MET A 145 -4.25 -6.12 -3.77
N TYR A 146 -4.05 -5.67 -2.53
CA TYR A 146 -3.46 -6.46 -1.45
C TYR A 146 -4.27 -6.25 -0.18
N ILE A 147 -4.51 -7.32 0.57
CA ILE A 147 -5.19 -7.25 1.87
C ILE A 147 -4.28 -7.85 2.93
N ILE A 148 -4.05 -7.06 3.97
CA ILE A 148 -3.24 -7.41 5.14
C ILE A 148 -4.19 -7.53 6.32
N ASP A 149 -4.10 -8.64 7.06
CA ASP A 149 -4.94 -8.90 8.23
C ASP A 149 -4.48 -8.10 9.47
N LYS A 150 -5.19 -8.28 10.58
CA LYS A 150 -4.90 -7.61 11.86
C LYS A 150 -3.56 -8.02 12.47
N GLU A 151 -3.07 -9.20 12.12
CA GLU A 151 -1.79 -9.76 12.55
C GLU A 151 -0.63 -9.25 11.67
N GLY A 152 -0.92 -8.50 10.60
CA GLY A 152 0.07 -7.96 9.66
C GLY A 152 0.49 -8.95 8.58
N LYS A 153 -0.27 -10.03 8.36
CA LYS A 153 0.00 -11.01 7.29
C LYS A 153 -0.72 -10.61 6.01
N LEU A 154 -0.05 -10.78 4.88
CA LEU A 154 -0.70 -10.67 3.58
C LEU A 154 -1.64 -11.87 3.37
N VAL A 155 -2.92 -11.63 3.18
CA VAL A 155 -3.95 -12.67 3.02
C VAL A 155 -4.59 -12.70 1.63
N TYR A 156 -4.38 -11.64 0.85
CA TYR A 156 -4.84 -11.57 -0.54
C TYR A 156 -3.89 -10.71 -1.37
N ALA A 157 -3.61 -11.15 -2.61
CA ALA A 157 -2.90 -10.38 -3.64
C ALA A 157 -3.50 -10.66 -5.02
N GLY A 158 -3.97 -9.62 -5.76
CA GLY A 158 -4.52 -9.85 -7.10
C GLY A 158 -5.43 -8.76 -7.63
N ALA A 159 -6.37 -9.18 -8.49
CA ALA A 159 -7.36 -8.31 -9.12
C ALA A 159 -8.44 -7.83 -8.15
N ILE A 160 -9.12 -6.72 -8.49
CA ILE A 160 -10.33 -6.30 -7.77
C ILE A 160 -11.51 -7.26 -8.05
N ASP A 161 -11.65 -7.69 -9.30
CA ASP A 161 -12.73 -8.55 -9.77
C ASP A 161 -12.26 -9.48 -10.92
N ASP A 162 -13.17 -10.30 -11.42
CA ASP A 162 -12.97 -11.20 -12.56
C ASP A 162 -13.43 -10.61 -13.91
N ASP A 163 -13.68 -9.29 -13.96
CA ASP A 163 -14.21 -8.59 -15.12
C ASP A 163 -13.28 -7.47 -15.62
N PRO A 164 -12.11 -7.80 -16.22
CA PRO A 164 -11.15 -6.79 -16.66
C PRO A 164 -11.69 -5.87 -17.76
N ARG A 165 -12.70 -6.28 -18.50
CA ARG A 165 -13.30 -5.51 -19.60
C ARG A 165 -14.56 -4.74 -19.20
N GLY A 166 -15.15 -5.04 -18.04
CA GLY A 166 -16.39 -4.40 -17.57
C GLY A 166 -17.63 -4.83 -18.34
N ASN A 167 -17.63 -6.03 -18.92
CA ASN A 167 -18.71 -6.52 -19.78
C ASN A 167 -19.43 -7.77 -19.24
N LYS A 168 -19.05 -8.28 -18.07
CA LYS A 168 -19.75 -9.36 -17.42
C LYS A 168 -21.03 -8.88 -16.76
N THR A 169 -22.12 -9.61 -16.98
CA THR A 169 -23.40 -9.41 -16.29
C THR A 169 -23.29 -9.84 -14.82
N GLU A 170 -22.69 -11.01 -14.59
CA GLU A 170 -22.39 -11.53 -13.25
C GLU A 170 -20.88 -11.54 -13.07
N LYS A 171 -20.42 -10.90 -12.01
CA LYS A 171 -19.00 -10.79 -11.70
C LYS A 171 -18.74 -11.04 -10.23
N THR A 172 -17.60 -11.65 -9.98
CA THR A 172 -17.07 -11.87 -8.62
C THR A 172 -16.13 -10.72 -8.27
N ASN A 173 -16.45 -9.99 -7.20
CA ASN A 173 -15.50 -9.05 -6.62
C ASN A 173 -14.63 -9.81 -5.60
N TYR A 174 -13.38 -10.04 -5.96
CA TYR A 174 -12.45 -10.82 -5.13
C TYR A 174 -12.08 -10.10 -3.85
N VAL A 175 -11.94 -8.78 -3.90
CA VAL A 175 -11.62 -7.96 -2.72
C VAL A 175 -12.78 -7.95 -1.74
N ASP A 176 -14.01 -7.83 -2.21
CA ASP A 176 -15.21 -7.92 -1.37
C ASP A 176 -15.31 -9.28 -0.66
N ALA A 177 -15.11 -10.37 -1.40
CA ALA A 177 -15.13 -11.72 -0.85
C ALA A 177 -14.02 -11.95 0.19
N ALA A 178 -12.79 -11.49 -0.10
CA ALA A 178 -11.67 -11.62 0.81
C ALA A 178 -11.87 -10.78 2.08
N LEU A 179 -12.32 -9.53 1.97
CA LEU A 179 -12.59 -8.66 3.12
C LEU A 179 -13.71 -9.22 4.01
N SER A 180 -14.77 -9.76 3.42
CA SER A 180 -15.84 -10.42 4.17
C SER A 180 -15.27 -11.57 5.01
N SER A 181 -14.48 -12.46 4.41
CA SER A 181 -13.86 -13.59 5.11
C SER A 181 -12.95 -13.12 6.26
N VAL A 182 -12.04 -12.19 6.00
CA VAL A 182 -11.07 -11.68 6.98
C VAL A 182 -11.78 -11.01 8.17
N LEU A 183 -12.81 -10.22 7.92
CA LEU A 183 -13.55 -9.52 8.97
C LEU A 183 -14.42 -10.45 9.81
N GLU A 184 -14.82 -11.61 9.27
CA GLU A 184 -15.51 -12.68 9.98
C GLU A 184 -14.54 -13.64 10.70
N GLY A 185 -13.23 -13.41 10.63
CA GLY A 185 -12.21 -14.29 11.22
C GLY A 185 -12.05 -15.62 10.46
N LYS A 186 -12.50 -15.69 9.21
CA LYS A 186 -12.39 -16.85 8.35
C LYS A 186 -11.17 -16.73 7.42
N SER A 187 -10.65 -17.88 6.99
CA SER A 187 -9.61 -17.93 5.96
C SER A 187 -10.16 -17.45 4.61
N VAL A 188 -9.31 -16.72 3.87
CA VAL A 188 -9.61 -16.33 2.49
C VAL A 188 -9.46 -17.55 1.60
N SER A 189 -10.52 -17.96 0.91
CA SER A 189 -10.52 -19.16 0.04
C SER A 189 -9.70 -18.96 -1.24
N ASN A 190 -9.72 -17.76 -1.80
CA ASN A 190 -9.01 -17.40 -3.02
C ASN A 190 -8.00 -16.28 -2.68
N THR A 191 -6.80 -16.68 -2.27
CA THR A 191 -5.78 -15.77 -1.75
C THR A 191 -5.00 -15.04 -2.84
N THR A 192 -5.04 -15.53 -4.09
CA THR A 192 -4.32 -14.93 -5.22
C THR A 192 -5.13 -15.01 -6.49
N ASN A 193 -5.11 -13.93 -7.27
CA ASN A 193 -5.69 -13.87 -8.62
C ASN A 193 -4.74 -13.09 -9.53
N ARG A 194 -4.79 -13.41 -10.82
CA ARG A 194 -4.03 -12.64 -11.80
C ARG A 194 -4.56 -11.21 -11.85
N SER A 195 -3.73 -10.24 -11.44
CA SER A 195 -4.04 -8.83 -11.60
C SER A 195 -4.13 -8.45 -13.08
N TYR A 196 -4.92 -7.45 -13.38
CA TYR A 196 -5.07 -6.90 -14.73
C TYR A 196 -4.94 -5.38 -14.68
N GLY A 197 -4.54 -4.79 -15.80
CA GLY A 197 -4.42 -3.34 -15.90
C GLY A 197 -3.18 -2.89 -16.65
N CYS A 198 -2.89 -1.60 -16.54
CA CYS A 198 -1.69 -1.02 -17.09
C CYS A 198 -0.47 -1.41 -16.23
N THR A 199 0.67 -1.64 -16.85
CA THR A 199 1.93 -1.84 -16.13
C THR A 199 2.25 -0.62 -15.27
N ILE A 200 2.72 -0.84 -14.04
CA ILE A 200 3.19 0.24 -13.17
C ILE A 200 4.41 0.92 -13.82
N LYS A 201 4.47 2.24 -13.70
CA LYS A 201 5.47 3.08 -14.36
C LYS A 201 6.67 3.31 -13.42
N TYR A 202 7.34 2.22 -13.05
CA TYR A 202 8.55 2.27 -12.24
C TYR A 202 9.68 3.03 -12.95
N ALA A 203 10.65 3.50 -12.15
CA ALA A 203 11.93 3.92 -12.68
C ALA A 203 12.61 2.78 -13.45
N PRO A 204 13.34 3.10 -14.53
CA PRO A 204 14.14 2.13 -15.29
C PRO A 204 15.14 1.36 -14.43
#